data_deab0f54f8cea02e0b0926b2c9917d4d
#
_entry.id   deab0f54f8cea02e0b0926b2c9917d4d
#
_cell.length_a   1.000
_cell.length_b   1.000
_cell.length_c   1.000
_cell.angle_alpha   90.00
_cell.angle_beta   90.00
_cell.angle_gamma   90.00
#
_symmetry.space_group_name_H-M   'P 1'
#
loop_
_entity.id
_entity.type
_entity.pdbx_description
1 polymer ?
#
loop_
_entity_poly.entity_id
_entity_poly.type
_entity_poly.pdbx_seq_one_letter_code
_entity_poly.pdbx_strand_id
1 'polypeptide(L)'
;MVSTEYPPMRGGVGRYTSKLVQALRKTGNGIEVDVVCNEEGDGEFKGISPSNERNSDVLIKIVEEQSRPDVVHIQFEPGLYGLILNSANPSASRTFIDQFYLKCKVPIVTTFHSAYTLREWMGQAMIVKREGRTGRLGIPARAAIITWRQLATYKGFHDINKEKLKLSYAGISFSKYMAGRIGGGHVVYHGAEPAILPSVPKAKARDTFSLPQDKMIAVAIGFSTATKGWDILSKIDMPNGWMMVLNSSKGHFNKEEGEYDVQHRRSSANSTDYNNKKIIDLRRGFLKEEELSMLLYASDVVMLPYKITSGSGVMFDSLAHRLPFVASDLDFFKEFAEMGLGITAKRDPMSFAKALRELGDSYDKYSKSVDNFKQQLRWDFVTKQH
;
A
#
# COMPACT_ATOMS: atom_id res chain seq x y z
N MET A 1 4.18 10.40 17.37
CA MET A 1 3.96 9.78 16.03
C MET A 1 3.73 10.87 15.01
N VAL A 2 4.42 10.84 13.85
CA VAL A 2 4.31 11.87 12.80
C VAL A 2 3.81 11.23 11.51
N SER A 3 2.68 11.71 10.99
CA SER A 3 2.11 11.28 9.71
C SER A 3 1.21 12.39 9.14
N THR A 4 1.49 12.89 7.95
CA THR A 4 0.62 13.90 7.32
C THR A 4 -0.77 13.35 6.99
N GLU A 5 -0.86 12.04 6.77
CA GLU A 5 -2.11 11.33 6.52
C GLU A 5 -2.56 10.64 7.82
N TYR A 6 -3.70 11.01 8.37
CA TYR A 6 -4.28 10.42 9.59
C TYR A 6 -5.82 10.49 9.52
N PRO A 7 -6.56 9.53 10.09
CA PRO A 7 -8.03 9.59 10.05
C PRO A 7 -8.59 10.94 10.52
N PRO A 8 -9.72 11.38 9.94
CA PRO A 8 -10.63 10.71 9.00
C PRO A 8 -10.17 10.70 7.54
N MET A 9 -8.95 11.17 7.24
CA MET A 9 -8.37 11.13 5.89
C MET A 9 -8.25 9.67 5.41
N ARG A 10 -8.59 9.45 4.13
CA ARG A 10 -8.61 8.11 3.52
C ARG A 10 -7.29 7.82 2.85
N GLY A 11 -6.41 7.07 3.52
CA GLY A 11 -5.12 6.67 2.97
C GLY A 11 -4.52 5.46 3.67
N GLY A 12 -3.59 4.81 2.98
CA GLY A 12 -2.96 3.59 3.47
C GLY A 12 -2.04 3.84 4.66
N VAL A 13 -1.23 4.90 4.58
CA VAL A 13 -0.30 5.30 5.65
C VAL A 13 -1.06 5.76 6.88
N GLY A 14 -2.09 6.58 6.70
CA GLY A 14 -2.92 7.08 7.80
C GLY A 14 -3.65 5.95 8.52
N ARG A 15 -4.22 5.01 7.79
CA ARG A 15 -4.88 3.82 8.37
C ARG A 15 -3.90 2.98 9.18
N TYR A 16 -2.71 2.68 8.63
CA TYR A 16 -1.66 1.96 9.35
C TYR A 16 -1.24 2.69 10.62
N THR A 17 -0.94 4.00 10.50
CA THR A 17 -0.52 4.84 11.62
C THR A 17 -1.54 4.82 12.75
N SER A 18 -2.83 4.99 12.43
CA SER A 18 -3.90 4.98 13.43
C SER A 18 -4.00 3.63 14.15
N LYS A 19 -3.90 2.52 13.43
CA LYS A 19 -3.92 1.17 14.05
C LYS A 19 -2.71 0.94 14.95
N LEU A 20 -1.52 1.35 14.51
CA LEU A 20 -0.30 1.26 15.33
C LEU A 20 -0.41 2.12 16.60
N VAL A 21 -0.88 3.36 16.49
CA VAL A 21 -1.10 4.25 17.64
C VAL A 21 -2.11 3.64 18.63
N GLN A 22 -3.24 3.14 18.13
CA GLN A 22 -4.23 2.48 18.98
C GLN A 22 -3.65 1.25 19.69
N ALA A 23 -2.84 0.47 18.99
CA ALA A 23 -2.21 -0.71 19.56
C ALA A 23 -1.15 -0.34 20.62
N LEU A 24 -0.29 0.66 20.36
CA LEU A 24 0.68 1.15 21.32
C LEU A 24 0.01 1.69 22.59
N ARG A 25 -1.03 2.50 22.46
CA ARG A 25 -1.81 3.02 23.60
C ARG A 25 -2.46 1.91 24.45
N LYS A 26 -2.76 0.74 23.83
CA LYS A 26 -3.34 -0.43 24.52
C LYS A 26 -2.31 -1.31 25.23
N THR A 27 -1.02 -1.17 25.00
CA THR A 27 0.00 -2.05 25.61
C THR A 27 0.08 -1.93 27.14
N GLY A 28 -0.41 -0.83 27.72
CA GLY A 28 -0.44 -0.62 29.16
C GLY A 28 0.94 -0.40 29.81
N ASN A 29 2.01 -0.28 29.01
CA ASN A 29 3.39 -0.17 29.48
C ASN A 29 3.83 1.28 29.77
N GLY A 30 2.89 2.19 30.03
CA GLY A 30 3.19 3.61 30.27
C GLY A 30 3.59 4.37 29.00
N ILE A 31 3.29 3.83 27.81
CA ILE A 31 3.57 4.50 26.54
C ILE A 31 2.43 5.46 26.23
N GLU A 32 2.75 6.76 26.25
CA GLU A 32 1.87 7.81 25.75
C GLU A 32 2.25 8.13 24.29
N VAL A 33 1.25 8.33 23.44
CA VAL A 33 1.48 8.59 22.01
C VAL A 33 0.68 9.81 21.58
N ASP A 34 1.39 10.89 21.28
CA ASP A 34 0.86 12.05 20.58
C ASP A 34 0.99 11.86 19.07
N VAL A 35 0.03 12.35 18.31
CA VAL A 35 0.05 12.31 16.84
C VAL A 35 0.12 13.71 16.27
N VAL A 36 1.11 13.94 15.39
CA VAL A 36 1.21 15.16 14.57
C VAL A 36 0.74 14.84 13.16
N CYS A 37 -0.25 15.57 12.66
CA CYS A 37 -0.86 15.29 11.36
C CYS A 37 -1.29 16.55 10.59
N ASN A 38 -1.97 16.34 9.48
CA ASN A 38 -2.60 17.40 8.69
C ASN A 38 -3.79 18.03 9.47
N GLU A 39 -4.18 19.24 9.08
CA GLU A 39 -5.35 19.96 9.66
C GLU A 39 -6.65 19.14 9.62
N GLU A 40 -6.81 18.29 8.59
CA GLU A 40 -7.99 17.44 8.41
C GLU A 40 -7.93 16.14 9.25
N GLY A 41 -6.82 15.82 9.88
CA GLY A 41 -6.66 14.62 10.71
C GLY A 41 -7.02 14.87 12.17
N ASP A 42 -7.34 13.83 12.92
CA ASP A 42 -7.75 13.88 14.35
C ASP A 42 -6.57 13.63 15.31
N GLY A 43 -5.35 14.05 14.93
CA GLY A 43 -4.20 14.01 15.83
C GLY A 43 -4.21 15.14 16.86
N GLU A 44 -3.41 15.00 17.94
CA GLU A 44 -3.27 15.97 19.00
C GLU A 44 -2.64 17.28 18.51
N PHE A 45 -1.69 17.17 17.56
CA PHE A 45 -1.01 18.32 16.96
C PHE A 45 -1.24 18.32 15.43
N LYS A 46 -1.33 19.53 14.88
CA LYS A 46 -1.66 19.74 13.46
C LYS A 46 -0.65 20.67 12.78
N GLY A 47 -0.79 20.81 11.45
CA GLY A 47 -0.05 21.83 10.68
C GLY A 47 0.97 21.28 9.69
N ILE A 48 1.12 19.95 9.58
CA ILE A 48 1.97 19.34 8.55
C ILE A 48 1.13 18.88 7.35
N SER A 49 1.65 19.07 6.13
CA SER A 49 0.99 18.61 4.91
C SER A 49 1.99 18.39 3.76
N PRO A 50 1.62 17.67 2.70
CA PRO A 50 2.48 17.51 1.53
C PRO A 50 2.85 18.82 0.82
N SER A 51 2.05 19.88 1.00
CA SER A 51 2.26 21.20 0.39
C SER A 51 2.88 22.24 1.33
N ASN A 52 3.09 21.94 2.61
CA ASN A 52 3.65 22.87 3.57
C ASN A 52 5.18 22.80 3.59
N GLU A 53 5.85 23.76 2.93
CA GLU A 53 7.32 23.86 2.91
C GLU A 53 7.94 24.08 4.29
N ARG A 54 7.15 24.50 5.28
CA ARG A 54 7.57 24.74 6.68
C ARG A 54 7.31 23.56 7.60
N ASN A 55 7.06 22.36 7.08
CA ASN A 55 6.84 21.14 7.90
C ASN A 55 7.95 20.94 8.94
N SER A 56 9.21 21.19 8.58
CA SER A 56 10.34 21.08 9.52
C SER A 56 10.23 22.04 10.71
N ASP A 57 9.87 23.29 10.46
CA ASP A 57 9.73 24.31 11.53
C ASP A 57 8.56 23.96 12.46
N VAL A 58 7.44 23.53 11.87
CA VAL A 58 6.25 23.07 12.63
C VAL A 58 6.61 21.90 13.54
N LEU A 59 7.29 20.88 13.01
CA LEU A 59 7.70 19.70 13.77
C LEU A 59 8.69 20.04 14.88
N ILE A 60 9.69 20.91 14.62
CA ILE A 60 10.65 21.35 15.62
C ILE A 60 9.91 22.04 16.78
N LYS A 61 9.01 22.97 16.47
CA LYS A 61 8.23 23.69 17.49
C LYS A 61 7.39 22.73 18.34
N ILE A 62 6.70 21.77 17.72
CA ILE A 62 5.86 20.80 18.45
C ILE A 62 6.74 19.94 19.36
N VAL A 63 7.85 19.40 18.86
CA VAL A 63 8.74 18.50 19.61
C VAL A 63 9.45 19.22 20.75
N GLU A 64 9.96 20.45 20.54
CA GLU A 64 10.75 21.16 21.56
C GLU A 64 9.90 21.91 22.57
N GLU A 65 8.73 22.45 22.16
CA GLU A 65 7.96 23.37 22.98
C GLU A 65 6.65 22.77 23.54
N GLN A 66 6.03 21.84 22.82
CA GLN A 66 4.66 21.38 23.12
C GLN A 66 4.61 19.95 23.66
N SER A 67 4.99 18.96 22.85
CA SER A 67 4.88 17.54 23.20
C SER A 67 6.07 17.05 24.04
N ARG A 68 7.30 17.48 23.71
CA ARG A 68 8.56 17.06 24.36
C ARG A 68 8.69 15.54 24.53
N PRO A 69 8.57 14.77 23.45
CA PRO A 69 8.57 13.31 23.51
C PRO A 69 9.97 12.76 23.77
N ASP A 70 10.08 11.55 24.31
CA ASP A 70 11.35 10.81 24.43
C ASP A 70 11.83 10.27 23.07
N VAL A 71 10.90 9.97 22.15
CA VAL A 71 11.18 9.45 20.80
C VAL A 71 10.20 10.05 19.79
N VAL A 72 10.68 10.41 18.62
CA VAL A 72 9.84 10.79 17.48
C VAL A 72 9.78 9.63 16.50
N HIS A 73 8.58 9.15 16.18
CA HIS A 73 8.39 8.10 15.20
C HIS A 73 7.71 8.65 13.92
N ILE A 74 8.41 8.61 12.79
CA ILE A 74 7.96 9.17 11.51
C ILE A 74 7.48 8.04 10.59
N GLN A 75 6.24 8.18 10.10
CA GLN A 75 5.68 7.31 9.06
C GLN A 75 6.05 7.89 7.68
N PHE A 76 7.18 7.45 7.14
CA PHE A 76 7.82 8.10 6.01
C PHE A 76 7.38 7.51 4.66
N GLU A 77 6.58 8.29 3.95
CA GLU A 77 6.30 8.17 2.53
C GLU A 77 6.67 9.51 1.89
N PRO A 78 7.75 9.60 1.08
CA PRO A 78 8.28 10.88 0.61
C PRO A 78 7.24 11.82 0.00
N GLY A 79 6.27 11.26 -0.76
CA GLY A 79 5.18 12.02 -1.36
C GLY A 79 4.28 12.74 -0.34
N LEU A 80 4.15 12.20 0.86
CA LEU A 80 3.36 12.80 1.94
C LEU A 80 4.07 13.97 2.64
N TYR A 81 5.37 14.17 2.37
CA TYR A 81 6.18 15.24 2.97
C TYR A 81 6.74 16.23 1.94
N GLY A 82 6.06 16.39 0.81
CA GLY A 82 6.46 17.37 -0.20
C GLY A 82 7.72 16.98 -0.98
N LEU A 83 7.71 15.77 -1.56
CA LEU A 83 8.81 15.27 -2.37
C LEU A 83 9.11 16.16 -3.58
N ILE A 84 10.32 16.69 -3.62
CA ILE A 84 10.88 17.44 -4.75
C ILE A 84 12.04 16.65 -5.35
N LEU A 85 11.84 16.14 -6.56
CA LEU A 85 12.86 15.41 -7.32
C LEU A 85 13.52 16.32 -8.33
N ASN A 86 14.84 16.50 -8.22
CA ASN A 86 15.62 17.31 -9.13
C ASN A 86 16.34 16.42 -10.15
N SER A 87 15.87 16.45 -11.41
CA SER A 87 16.48 15.64 -12.47
C SER A 87 17.79 16.21 -13.02
N ALA A 88 18.06 17.50 -12.80
CA ALA A 88 19.32 18.14 -13.21
C ALA A 88 20.43 17.89 -12.18
N ASN A 89 20.09 17.92 -10.90
CA ASN A 89 20.97 17.60 -9.78
C ASN A 89 20.26 16.66 -8.80
N PRO A 90 20.40 15.32 -8.95
CA PRO A 90 19.72 14.37 -8.07
C PRO A 90 19.98 14.59 -6.58
N SER A 91 21.18 15.04 -6.22
CA SER A 91 21.56 15.32 -4.82
C SER A 91 20.86 16.54 -4.22
N ALA A 92 20.19 17.36 -5.03
CA ALA A 92 19.32 18.44 -4.56
C ALA A 92 17.84 18.01 -4.42
N SER A 93 17.55 16.74 -4.61
CA SER A 93 16.22 16.17 -4.30
C SER A 93 16.00 16.19 -2.80
N ARG A 94 14.79 16.56 -2.36
CA ARG A 94 14.49 16.80 -0.94
C ARG A 94 13.02 16.57 -0.60
N THR A 95 12.76 16.58 0.70
CA THR A 95 11.41 16.67 1.28
C THR A 95 11.32 17.87 2.22
N PHE A 96 10.10 18.29 2.57
CA PHE A 96 9.91 19.44 3.49
C PHE A 96 10.20 19.12 4.96
N ILE A 97 10.63 17.89 5.27
CA ILE A 97 11.04 17.49 6.63
C ILE A 97 12.54 17.21 6.79
N ASP A 98 13.36 17.50 5.77
CA ASP A 98 14.80 17.22 5.82
C ASP A 98 15.50 17.98 6.94
N GLN A 99 15.16 19.27 7.14
CA GLN A 99 15.71 20.10 8.19
C GLN A 99 15.31 19.60 9.60
N PHE A 100 14.13 18.99 9.73
CA PHE A 100 13.72 18.35 10.97
C PHE A 100 14.65 17.20 11.36
N TYR A 101 14.97 16.29 10.43
CA TYR A 101 15.91 15.20 10.68
C TYR A 101 17.30 15.67 11.10
N LEU A 102 17.76 16.81 10.55
CA LEU A 102 19.08 17.36 10.88
C LEU A 102 19.12 18.09 12.23
N LYS A 103 18.01 18.69 12.65
CA LYS A 103 17.97 19.58 13.82
C LYS A 103 17.33 18.93 15.06
N CYS A 104 16.52 17.89 14.88
CA CYS A 104 15.85 17.21 15.99
C CYS A 104 16.88 16.59 16.95
N LYS A 105 16.75 16.92 18.24
CA LYS A 105 17.64 16.42 19.30
C LYS A 105 17.13 15.13 19.93
N VAL A 106 15.90 14.75 19.62
CA VAL A 106 15.24 13.55 20.14
C VAL A 106 15.50 12.41 19.17
N PRO A 107 15.73 11.16 19.63
CA PRO A 107 15.88 10.01 18.76
C PRO A 107 14.71 9.87 17.78
N ILE A 108 15.02 9.69 16.49
CA ILE A 108 14.02 9.49 15.44
C ILE A 108 13.99 8.04 15.04
N VAL A 109 12.81 7.42 15.06
CA VAL A 109 12.51 6.14 14.41
C VAL A 109 11.75 6.42 13.12
N THR A 110 12.13 5.80 12.02
CA THR A 110 11.48 5.99 10.73
C THR A 110 10.92 4.68 10.18
N THR A 111 9.60 4.61 10.00
CA THR A 111 8.97 3.54 9.24
C THR A 111 8.83 3.95 7.78
N PHE A 112 9.46 3.22 6.87
CA PHE A 112 9.44 3.48 5.43
C PHE A 112 8.24 2.79 4.78
N HIS A 113 7.46 3.54 4.00
CA HIS A 113 6.29 3.03 3.30
C HIS A 113 6.52 2.77 1.81
N SER A 114 7.61 3.29 1.25
CA SER A 114 7.97 3.05 -0.15
C SER A 114 9.46 2.85 -0.39
N ALA A 115 9.77 1.88 -1.22
CA ALA A 115 11.10 1.62 -1.76
C ALA A 115 10.94 0.90 -3.11
N TYR A 116 11.61 1.37 -4.15
CA TYR A 116 11.44 0.84 -5.50
C TYR A 116 12.78 0.41 -6.09
N THR A 117 12.76 -0.60 -6.98
CA THR A 117 13.84 -0.86 -7.91
C THR A 117 13.83 0.20 -9.03
N LEU A 118 14.96 0.36 -9.71
CA LEU A 118 15.01 1.20 -10.91
C LEU A 118 13.99 0.74 -11.97
N ARG A 119 13.78 -0.57 -12.12
CA ARG A 119 12.81 -1.15 -13.07
C ARG A 119 11.38 -0.73 -12.74
N GLU A 120 11.01 -0.79 -11.45
CA GLU A 120 9.68 -0.37 -10.98
C GLU A 120 9.50 1.14 -11.15
N TRP A 121 10.52 1.93 -10.83
CA TRP A 121 10.51 3.39 -11.02
C TRP A 121 10.32 3.78 -12.50
N MET A 122 11.07 3.13 -13.38
CA MET A 122 10.92 3.32 -14.83
C MET A 122 9.52 2.91 -15.32
N GLY A 123 8.99 1.81 -14.78
CA GLY A 123 7.62 1.35 -15.07
C GLY A 123 6.56 2.37 -14.66
N GLN A 124 6.69 2.98 -13.50
CA GLN A 124 5.78 4.04 -13.01
C GLN A 124 5.75 5.23 -13.96
N ALA A 125 6.91 5.68 -14.41
CA ALA A 125 7.01 6.79 -15.34
C ALA A 125 6.32 6.53 -16.69
N MET A 126 6.36 5.30 -17.19
CA MET A 126 5.65 4.92 -18.42
C MET A 126 4.13 4.92 -18.23
N ILE A 127 3.63 4.59 -17.03
CA ILE A 127 2.20 4.60 -16.71
C ILE A 127 1.67 6.04 -16.73
N VAL A 128 2.36 6.96 -16.05
CA VAL A 128 1.96 8.38 -15.96
C VAL A 128 2.04 9.11 -17.31
N LYS A 129 2.94 8.72 -18.21
CA LYS A 129 3.16 9.42 -19.49
C LYS A 129 2.21 9.06 -20.62
N ARG A 130 1.43 8.01 -20.51
CA ARG A 130 0.38 7.75 -21.51
C ARG A 130 -0.69 8.85 -21.56
N GLU A 131 -0.77 9.70 -20.55
CA GLU A 131 -1.77 10.76 -20.40
C GLU A 131 -1.28 12.17 -20.85
N GLY A 132 0.01 12.38 -21.14
CA GLY A 132 0.58 13.70 -21.43
C GLY A 132 0.94 13.96 -22.91
N ARG A 133 0.49 15.08 -23.47
CA ARG A 133 0.85 15.58 -24.81
C ARG A 133 2.36 15.82 -24.95
N THR A 134 3.01 15.16 -25.90
CA THR A 134 4.44 15.31 -26.17
C THR A 134 4.71 16.25 -27.36
N GLY A 135 5.53 17.27 -27.15
CA GLY A 135 5.95 18.24 -28.17
C GLY A 135 6.89 17.70 -29.27
N ARG A 136 7.40 18.55 -30.16
CA ARG A 136 8.00 18.34 -31.50
C ARG A 136 9.41 17.67 -31.61
N LEU A 137 9.98 17.00 -30.60
CA LEU A 137 11.30 16.34 -30.70
C LEU A 137 11.20 14.93 -31.28
N GLY A 138 12.21 14.45 -31.99
CA GLY A 138 12.26 13.09 -32.56
C GLY A 138 12.21 11.98 -31.50
N ILE A 139 11.62 10.82 -31.82
CA ILE A 139 11.36 9.71 -30.89
C ILE A 139 12.60 9.24 -30.12
N PRO A 140 13.79 9.00 -30.72
CA PRO A 140 14.96 8.51 -30.00
C PRO A 140 15.55 9.53 -29.02
N ALA A 141 15.63 10.83 -29.39
CA ALA A 141 16.12 11.88 -28.51
C ALA A 141 15.22 12.06 -27.28
N ARG A 142 13.90 11.97 -27.46
CA ARG A 142 12.92 12.01 -26.37
C ARG A 142 13.05 10.81 -25.43
N ALA A 143 13.22 9.61 -25.99
CA ALA A 143 13.41 8.40 -25.19
C ALA A 143 14.68 8.53 -24.31
N ALA A 144 15.78 9.03 -24.86
CA ALA A 144 17.02 9.23 -24.12
C ALA A 144 16.87 10.26 -22.97
N ILE A 145 16.26 11.42 -23.24
CA ILE A 145 16.00 12.46 -22.23
C ILE A 145 15.08 11.92 -21.12
N ILE A 146 14.04 11.20 -21.48
CA ILE A 146 13.12 10.60 -20.54
C ILE A 146 13.84 9.58 -19.65
N THR A 147 14.64 8.69 -20.25
CA THR A 147 15.41 7.68 -19.54
C THR A 147 16.39 8.34 -18.57
N TRP A 148 17.16 9.34 -19.02
CA TRP A 148 18.08 10.07 -18.16
C TRP A 148 17.37 10.75 -16.98
N ARG A 149 16.26 11.45 -17.24
CA ARG A 149 15.45 12.08 -16.17
C ARG A 149 14.93 11.07 -15.17
N GLN A 150 14.52 9.87 -15.61
CA GLN A 150 14.05 8.82 -14.71
C GLN A 150 15.19 8.24 -13.86
N LEU A 151 16.37 8.04 -14.45
CA LEU A 151 17.55 7.60 -13.70
C LEU A 151 17.92 8.63 -12.63
N ALA A 152 17.94 9.92 -12.99
CA ALA A 152 18.27 11.00 -12.08
C ALA A 152 17.24 11.12 -10.93
N THR A 153 15.94 11.07 -11.24
CA THR A 153 14.88 11.12 -10.22
C THR A 153 14.84 9.88 -9.35
N TYR A 154 15.13 8.69 -9.91
CA TYR A 154 15.31 7.46 -9.14
C TYR A 154 16.46 7.60 -8.13
N LYS A 155 17.60 8.11 -8.58
CA LYS A 155 18.74 8.35 -7.70
C LYS A 155 18.35 9.30 -6.56
N GLY A 156 17.69 10.42 -6.87
CA GLY A 156 17.22 11.36 -5.86
C GLY A 156 16.27 10.73 -4.84
N PHE A 157 15.29 9.95 -5.30
CA PHE A 157 14.37 9.22 -4.42
C PHE A 157 15.09 8.21 -3.50
N HIS A 158 16.03 7.46 -4.07
CA HIS A 158 16.82 6.47 -3.34
C HIS A 158 17.75 7.12 -2.30
N ASP A 159 18.41 8.22 -2.67
CA ASP A 159 19.29 8.97 -1.79
C ASP A 159 18.52 9.58 -0.59
N ILE A 160 17.30 10.09 -0.82
CA ILE A 160 16.42 10.58 0.26
C ILE A 160 16.13 9.45 1.26
N ASN A 161 15.72 8.27 0.82
CA ASN A 161 15.43 7.14 1.72
C ASN A 161 16.68 6.73 2.52
N LYS A 162 17.84 6.63 1.86
CA LYS A 162 19.10 6.30 2.54
C LYS A 162 19.51 7.36 3.56
N GLU A 163 19.34 8.62 3.21
CA GLU A 163 19.66 9.74 4.11
C GLU A 163 18.77 9.68 5.36
N LYS A 164 17.46 9.49 5.18
CA LYS A 164 16.53 9.37 6.32
C LYS A 164 16.85 8.18 7.20
N LEU A 165 17.21 7.03 6.61
CA LEU A 165 17.69 5.88 7.38
C LEU A 165 18.95 6.23 8.19
N LYS A 166 19.93 6.89 7.56
CA LYS A 166 21.19 7.28 8.22
C LYS A 166 21.01 8.29 9.36
N LEU A 167 20.04 9.18 9.24
CA LEU A 167 19.71 10.20 10.24
C LEU A 167 18.75 9.68 11.33
N SER A 168 18.21 8.48 11.17
CA SER A 168 17.34 7.84 12.15
C SER A 168 18.16 7.01 13.15
N TYR A 169 17.68 6.95 14.39
CA TYR A 169 18.17 6.01 15.39
C TYR A 169 17.86 4.56 14.97
N ALA A 170 16.66 4.34 14.41
CA ALA A 170 16.25 3.07 13.82
C ALA A 170 15.36 3.28 12.59
N GLY A 171 15.54 2.44 11.58
CA GLY A 171 14.67 2.36 10.42
C GLY A 171 13.86 1.07 10.44
N ILE A 172 12.58 1.15 10.07
CA ILE A 172 11.64 0.03 9.99
C ILE A 172 11.10 -0.09 8.58
N SER A 173 10.96 -1.31 8.09
CA SER A 173 10.33 -1.62 6.81
C SER A 173 9.50 -2.91 6.91
N PHE A 174 8.56 -3.10 5.98
CA PHE A 174 7.59 -4.19 6.03
C PHE A 174 8.06 -5.49 5.39
N SER A 175 9.26 -5.52 4.84
CA SER A 175 9.81 -6.71 4.17
C SER A 175 11.34 -6.63 4.06
N LYS A 176 11.99 -7.77 3.89
CA LYS A 176 13.44 -7.86 3.61
C LYS A 176 13.78 -7.15 2.29
N TYR A 177 12.88 -7.28 1.29
CA TYR A 177 13.01 -6.58 0.02
C TYR A 177 13.10 -5.06 0.23
N MET A 178 12.17 -4.47 1.00
CA MET A 178 12.19 -3.03 1.29
C MET A 178 13.45 -2.64 2.07
N ALA A 179 13.80 -3.37 3.13
CA ALA A 179 15.02 -3.12 3.91
C ALA A 179 16.26 -3.10 3.00
N GLY A 180 16.40 -4.07 2.11
CA GLY A 180 17.49 -4.11 1.14
C GLY A 180 17.50 -2.92 0.18
N ARG A 181 16.34 -2.39 -0.22
CA ARG A 181 16.24 -1.22 -1.11
C ARG A 181 16.60 0.10 -0.43
N ILE A 182 16.22 0.30 0.83
CA ILE A 182 16.58 1.50 1.60
C ILE A 182 18.01 1.47 2.18
N GLY A 183 18.64 0.32 2.20
CA GLY A 183 20.03 0.15 2.64
C GLY A 183 20.20 -0.43 4.04
N GLY A 184 19.13 -1.01 4.64
CA GLY A 184 19.14 -1.66 5.96
C GLY A 184 17.91 -1.36 6.79
N GLY A 185 18.04 -1.52 8.10
CA GLY A 185 16.96 -1.32 9.07
C GLY A 185 16.32 -2.64 9.52
N HIS A 186 15.35 -2.53 10.41
CA HIS A 186 14.61 -3.65 10.97
C HIS A 186 13.42 -4.01 10.08
N VAL A 187 13.14 -5.31 9.96
CA VAL A 187 11.95 -5.79 9.28
C VAL A 187 10.88 -6.08 10.33
N VAL A 188 9.84 -5.26 10.31
CA VAL A 188 8.63 -5.46 11.12
C VAL A 188 7.45 -5.52 10.16
N TYR A 189 6.79 -6.66 10.06
CA TYR A 189 5.68 -6.81 9.12
C TYR A 189 4.56 -5.82 9.41
N HIS A 190 3.86 -5.41 8.36
CA HIS A 190 2.72 -4.51 8.49
C HIS A 190 1.63 -5.15 9.37
N GLY A 191 1.34 -4.54 10.49
CA GLY A 191 0.30 -5.02 11.40
C GLY A 191 -1.06 -5.06 10.70
N ALA A 192 -1.77 -6.15 10.90
CA ALA A 192 -3.11 -6.36 10.37
C ALA A 192 -3.91 -7.31 11.26
N GLU A 193 -5.14 -6.93 11.57
CA GLU A 193 -6.09 -7.77 12.30
C GLU A 193 -7.50 -7.57 11.76
N PRO A 194 -8.34 -8.63 11.75
CA PRO A 194 -9.74 -8.49 11.43
C PRO A 194 -10.45 -7.54 12.39
N ALA A 195 -11.28 -6.63 11.84
CA ALA A 195 -12.10 -5.72 12.66
C ALA A 195 -13.31 -6.41 13.31
N ILE A 196 -13.68 -7.60 12.81
CA ILE A 196 -14.75 -8.44 13.36
C ILE A 196 -14.20 -9.80 13.80
N LEU A 197 -14.92 -10.46 14.71
CA LEU A 197 -14.49 -11.76 15.22
C LEU A 197 -14.39 -12.82 14.12
N PRO A 198 -13.37 -13.70 14.16
CA PRO A 198 -13.23 -14.80 13.18
C PRO A 198 -14.37 -15.82 13.20
N SER A 199 -15.29 -15.74 14.16
CA SER A 199 -16.45 -16.62 14.33
C SER A 199 -17.61 -16.34 13.38
N VAL A 200 -17.52 -15.32 12.51
CA VAL A 200 -18.56 -15.09 11.49
C VAL A 200 -18.51 -16.25 10.49
N PRO A 201 -19.60 -17.02 10.34
CA PRO A 201 -19.65 -18.08 9.34
C PRO A 201 -19.45 -17.51 7.94
N LYS A 202 -18.63 -18.17 7.12
CA LYS A 202 -18.36 -17.75 5.75
C LYS A 202 -19.64 -17.57 4.92
N ALA A 203 -20.63 -18.45 5.13
CA ALA A 203 -21.93 -18.35 4.48
C ALA A 203 -22.61 -17.02 4.79
N LYS A 204 -22.65 -16.60 6.05
CA LYS A 204 -23.22 -15.31 6.46
C LYS A 204 -22.47 -14.12 5.86
N ALA A 205 -21.15 -14.20 5.78
CA ALA A 205 -20.35 -13.17 5.15
C ALA A 205 -20.66 -13.07 3.64
N ARG A 206 -20.83 -14.20 2.95
CA ARG A 206 -21.22 -14.27 1.54
C ARG A 206 -22.62 -13.72 1.29
N ASP A 207 -23.60 -14.02 2.15
CA ASP A 207 -24.97 -13.50 2.03
C ASP A 207 -25.01 -11.97 2.10
N THR A 208 -24.14 -11.35 2.92
CA THR A 208 -24.03 -9.88 3.03
C THR A 208 -23.69 -9.20 1.68
N PHE A 209 -22.99 -9.90 0.80
CA PHE A 209 -22.58 -9.40 -0.52
C PHE A 209 -23.30 -10.12 -1.68
N SER A 210 -24.31 -10.94 -1.39
CA SER A 210 -25.03 -11.74 -2.38
C SER A 210 -24.08 -12.61 -3.22
N LEU A 211 -23.08 -13.23 -2.57
CA LEU A 211 -22.10 -14.09 -3.21
C LEU A 211 -22.53 -15.57 -3.18
N PRO A 212 -22.21 -16.35 -4.23
CA PRO A 212 -22.54 -17.75 -4.26
C PRO A 212 -21.82 -18.57 -3.20
N GLN A 213 -22.53 -19.58 -2.65
CA GLN A 213 -21.98 -20.42 -1.61
C GLN A 213 -21.10 -21.58 -2.17
N ASP A 214 -21.29 -21.95 -3.42
CA ASP A 214 -20.67 -23.09 -4.10
C ASP A 214 -19.44 -22.73 -4.95
N LYS A 215 -19.00 -21.47 -4.94
CA LYS A 215 -17.85 -20.99 -5.72
C LYS A 215 -16.67 -20.58 -4.84
N MET A 216 -15.47 -20.72 -5.38
CA MET A 216 -14.28 -20.03 -4.85
C MET A 216 -14.34 -18.55 -5.24
N ILE A 217 -14.11 -17.66 -4.27
CA ILE A 217 -14.22 -16.22 -4.47
C ILE A 217 -12.81 -15.60 -4.46
N ALA A 218 -12.41 -15.07 -5.61
CA ALA A 218 -11.20 -14.26 -5.75
C ALA A 218 -11.56 -12.78 -5.64
N VAL A 219 -11.07 -12.07 -4.60
CA VAL A 219 -11.40 -10.66 -4.36
C VAL A 219 -10.25 -9.74 -4.78
N ALA A 220 -10.55 -8.63 -5.46
CA ALA A 220 -9.64 -7.52 -5.69
C ALA A 220 -10.21 -6.25 -5.07
N ILE A 221 -9.45 -5.66 -4.15
CA ILE A 221 -9.83 -4.44 -3.42
C ILE A 221 -8.69 -3.43 -3.43
N GLY A 222 -8.99 -2.16 -3.27
CA GLY A 222 -8.01 -1.10 -3.13
C GLY A 222 -8.36 0.19 -3.87
N PHE A 223 -7.40 1.11 -3.89
CA PHE A 223 -7.59 2.38 -4.58
C PHE A 223 -7.56 2.20 -6.11
N SER A 224 -8.40 2.98 -6.82
CA SER A 224 -8.49 2.98 -8.28
C SER A 224 -7.34 3.73 -8.94
N THR A 225 -6.09 3.32 -8.64
CA THR A 225 -4.89 3.91 -9.22
C THR A 225 -4.35 3.03 -10.35
N ALA A 226 -3.73 3.65 -11.35
CA ALA A 226 -3.13 2.97 -12.49
C ALA A 226 -2.07 1.91 -12.10
N THR A 227 -1.43 2.08 -10.94
CA THR A 227 -0.42 1.16 -10.41
C THR A 227 -0.99 -0.16 -9.91
N LYS A 228 -2.28 -0.21 -9.54
CA LYS A 228 -2.96 -1.39 -8.98
C LYS A 228 -3.36 -2.43 -10.02
N GLY A 229 -3.26 -2.10 -11.31
CA GLY A 229 -3.41 -3.08 -12.38
C GLY A 229 -4.83 -3.58 -12.65
N TRP A 230 -5.84 -2.76 -12.37
CA TRP A 230 -7.26 -3.05 -12.63
C TRP A 230 -7.56 -3.43 -14.08
N ASP A 231 -6.73 -2.96 -15.03
CA ASP A 231 -6.84 -3.13 -16.48
C ASP A 231 -6.79 -4.58 -16.97
N ILE A 232 -6.30 -5.52 -16.16
CA ILE A 232 -6.27 -6.95 -16.55
C ILE A 232 -7.36 -7.78 -15.89
N LEU A 233 -7.94 -7.35 -14.76
CA LEU A 233 -8.87 -8.17 -13.98
C LEU A 233 -10.10 -8.60 -14.78
N SER A 234 -10.72 -7.66 -15.53
CA SER A 234 -11.88 -7.96 -16.38
C SER A 234 -11.59 -8.90 -17.56
N LYS A 235 -10.31 -9.09 -17.89
CA LYS A 235 -9.85 -9.93 -19.00
C LYS A 235 -9.44 -11.33 -18.56
N ILE A 236 -9.44 -11.60 -17.24
CA ILE A 236 -9.09 -12.93 -16.72
C ILE A 236 -10.27 -13.88 -16.99
N ASP A 237 -10.00 -14.95 -17.74
CA ASP A 237 -10.95 -16.04 -17.86
C ASP A 237 -10.93 -16.88 -16.57
N MET A 238 -11.94 -16.62 -15.72
CA MET A 238 -12.04 -17.26 -14.42
C MET A 238 -12.20 -18.77 -14.55
N PRO A 239 -11.39 -19.56 -13.83
CA PRO A 239 -11.51 -21.02 -13.86
C PRO A 239 -12.93 -21.49 -13.49
N ASN A 240 -13.28 -22.72 -13.89
CA ASN A 240 -14.53 -23.30 -13.45
C ASN A 240 -14.56 -23.43 -11.92
N GLY A 241 -15.72 -23.16 -11.34
CA GLY A 241 -15.85 -23.13 -9.89
C GLY A 241 -15.38 -21.82 -9.23
N TRP A 242 -14.85 -20.85 -9.99
CA TRP A 242 -14.38 -19.56 -9.45
C TRP A 242 -15.26 -18.38 -9.86
N MET A 243 -15.28 -17.38 -9.00
CA MET A 243 -15.88 -16.07 -9.27
C MET A 243 -14.96 -14.97 -8.75
N MET A 244 -14.91 -13.84 -9.45
CA MET A 244 -14.16 -12.66 -9.03
C MET A 244 -15.08 -11.60 -8.46
N VAL A 245 -14.65 -10.97 -7.37
CA VAL A 245 -15.32 -9.82 -6.76
C VAL A 245 -14.38 -8.62 -6.80
N LEU A 246 -14.86 -7.51 -7.33
CA LEU A 246 -14.12 -6.26 -7.44
C LEU A 246 -14.73 -5.21 -6.53
N ASN A 247 -13.88 -4.44 -5.84
CA ASN A 247 -14.30 -3.24 -5.12
C ASN A 247 -13.18 -2.20 -5.11
N SER A 248 -13.27 -1.20 -5.98
CA SER A 248 -12.33 -0.09 -6.02
C SER A 248 -12.81 1.11 -5.22
N SER A 249 -11.87 1.94 -4.73
CA SER A 249 -12.17 3.15 -3.98
C SER A 249 -11.24 4.31 -4.39
N LYS A 250 -11.63 5.55 -4.06
CA LYS A 250 -10.77 6.73 -4.21
C LYS A 250 -9.99 7.00 -2.93
N GLY A 251 -8.70 7.33 -3.05
CA GLY A 251 -7.89 7.84 -1.94
C GLY A 251 -8.18 9.32 -1.66
N HIS A 252 -7.79 9.81 -0.47
CA HIS A 252 -8.05 11.19 -0.06
C HIS A 252 -7.40 12.23 -0.99
N PHE A 253 -6.14 12.00 -1.36
CA PHE A 253 -5.39 12.91 -2.24
C PHE A 253 -5.61 12.66 -3.74
N ASN A 254 -6.31 11.61 -4.13
CA ASN A 254 -6.64 11.33 -5.53
C ASN A 254 -7.92 12.10 -5.92
N LYS A 255 -7.78 13.37 -6.27
CA LYS A 255 -8.89 14.22 -6.72
C LYS A 255 -9.39 13.87 -8.12
N GLU A 256 -8.53 13.27 -8.96
CA GLU A 256 -8.90 12.85 -10.31
C GLU A 256 -9.58 11.48 -10.32
N GLU A 257 -10.50 11.27 -11.25
CA GLU A 257 -11.06 9.96 -11.52
C GLU A 257 -9.92 9.06 -12.03
N GLY A 258 -9.66 7.96 -11.34
CA GLY A 258 -8.67 6.99 -11.79
C GLY A 258 -9.04 6.44 -13.18
N GLU A 259 -8.03 6.10 -13.99
CA GLU A 259 -8.22 5.51 -15.33
C GLU A 259 -9.21 4.34 -15.32
N TYR A 260 -9.23 3.56 -14.24
CA TYR A 260 -10.19 2.49 -14.02
C TYR A 260 -11.63 2.99 -13.89
N ASP A 261 -11.88 4.04 -13.10
CA ASP A 261 -13.24 4.60 -12.93
C ASP A 261 -13.77 5.17 -14.23
N VAL A 262 -12.92 5.85 -15.02
CA VAL A 262 -13.28 6.40 -16.34
C VAL A 262 -13.55 5.28 -17.36
N GLN A 263 -12.67 4.28 -17.44
CA GLN A 263 -12.84 3.13 -18.33
C GLN A 263 -14.06 2.30 -17.91
N HIS A 264 -14.28 2.14 -16.61
CA HIS A 264 -15.40 1.36 -16.07
C HIS A 264 -16.75 2.05 -16.30
N ARG A 265 -16.82 3.39 -16.14
CA ARG A 265 -18.03 4.16 -16.51
C ARG A 265 -18.30 4.14 -17.99
N ARG A 266 -17.26 4.19 -18.85
CA ARG A 266 -17.41 4.10 -20.31
C ARG A 266 -17.84 2.70 -20.75
N SER A 267 -17.28 1.64 -20.16
CA SER A 267 -17.68 0.27 -20.45
C SER A 267 -19.03 -0.10 -19.85
N SER A 268 -19.42 0.45 -18.69
CA SER A 268 -20.75 0.20 -18.10
C SER A 268 -21.87 1.00 -18.78
N ALA A 269 -21.56 2.14 -19.41
CA ALA A 269 -22.51 2.85 -20.29
C ALA A 269 -22.80 2.04 -21.57
N ASN A 270 -21.86 1.20 -22.00
CA ASN A 270 -22.00 0.24 -23.12
C ASN A 270 -22.07 -1.20 -22.59
N SER A 271 -22.95 -1.50 -21.67
CA SER A 271 -23.13 -2.66 -20.79
C SER A 271 -23.03 -4.08 -21.41
N THR A 272 -22.25 -4.29 -22.44
CA THR A 272 -22.11 -5.58 -23.14
C THR A 272 -20.84 -6.38 -22.76
N ASP A 273 -19.83 -5.78 -22.11
CA ASP A 273 -18.55 -6.48 -21.82
C ASP A 273 -18.49 -7.22 -20.48
N TYR A 274 -19.44 -7.01 -19.54
CA TYR A 274 -19.58 -7.81 -18.32
C TYR A 274 -20.48 -9.05 -18.51
N ASN A 275 -20.66 -9.53 -19.74
CA ASN A 275 -21.33 -10.82 -20.00
C ASN A 275 -20.55 -12.04 -19.45
N ASN A 276 -19.40 -11.82 -18.82
CA ASN A 276 -18.75 -12.86 -18.03
C ASN A 276 -19.48 -12.98 -16.69
N LYS A 277 -20.46 -13.90 -16.61
CA LYS A 277 -21.24 -14.24 -15.40
C LYS A 277 -20.40 -14.58 -14.15
N LYS A 278 -19.07 -14.50 -14.25
CA LYS A 278 -18.10 -14.86 -13.21
C LYS A 278 -17.46 -13.66 -12.51
N ILE A 279 -17.85 -12.41 -12.83
CA ILE A 279 -17.30 -11.20 -12.21
C ILE A 279 -18.43 -10.36 -11.60
N ILE A 280 -18.29 -10.00 -10.32
CA ILE A 280 -19.17 -9.09 -9.59
C ILE A 280 -18.39 -7.83 -9.23
N ASP A 281 -18.86 -6.67 -9.64
CA ASP A 281 -18.33 -5.38 -9.23
C ASP A 281 -19.25 -4.76 -8.17
N LEU A 282 -18.78 -4.70 -6.92
CA LEU A 282 -19.58 -4.23 -5.78
C LEU A 282 -19.82 -2.72 -5.80
N ARG A 283 -18.90 -1.93 -6.35
CA ARG A 283 -18.99 -0.44 -6.43
C ARG A 283 -19.32 0.26 -5.12
N ARG A 284 -18.94 -0.33 -3.98
CA ARG A 284 -19.21 0.24 -2.65
C ARG A 284 -18.24 1.36 -2.27
N GLY A 285 -17.20 1.58 -3.08
CA GLY A 285 -16.17 2.58 -2.81
C GLY A 285 -15.31 2.21 -1.59
N PHE A 286 -15.02 3.18 -0.72
CA PHE A 286 -14.21 2.96 0.47
C PHE A 286 -15.02 2.21 1.54
N LEU A 287 -14.61 0.97 1.83
CA LEU A 287 -15.23 0.12 2.83
C LEU A 287 -14.79 0.54 4.24
N LYS A 288 -15.71 0.53 5.19
CA LYS A 288 -15.37 0.60 6.61
C LYS A 288 -14.65 -0.67 7.05
N GLU A 289 -13.98 -0.62 8.20
CA GLU A 289 -13.17 -1.74 8.69
C GLU A 289 -13.97 -3.06 8.82
N GLU A 290 -15.19 -2.97 9.33
CA GLU A 290 -16.08 -4.12 9.49
C GLU A 290 -16.56 -4.68 8.15
N GLU A 291 -16.89 -3.80 7.19
CA GLU A 291 -17.28 -4.20 5.84
C GLU A 291 -16.11 -4.84 5.08
N LEU A 292 -14.91 -4.28 5.23
CA LEU A 292 -13.68 -4.84 4.66
C LEU A 292 -13.42 -6.25 5.23
N SER A 293 -13.48 -6.40 6.55
CA SER A 293 -13.32 -7.71 7.20
C SER A 293 -14.38 -8.70 6.74
N MET A 294 -15.65 -8.27 6.63
CA MET A 294 -16.74 -9.12 6.16
C MET A 294 -16.49 -9.58 4.72
N LEU A 295 -16.04 -8.68 3.82
CA LEU A 295 -15.73 -9.02 2.43
C LEU A 295 -14.55 -10.00 2.35
N LEU A 296 -13.52 -9.80 3.15
CA LEU A 296 -12.38 -10.71 3.21
C LEU A 296 -12.80 -12.10 3.74
N TYR A 297 -13.64 -12.18 4.77
CA TYR A 297 -14.18 -13.48 5.24
C TYR A 297 -15.08 -14.18 4.22
N ALA A 298 -15.79 -13.42 3.38
CA ALA A 298 -16.58 -13.97 2.27
C ALA A 298 -15.74 -14.58 1.16
N SER A 299 -14.46 -14.21 1.08
CA SER A 299 -13.53 -14.55 -0.01
C SER A 299 -12.65 -15.74 0.31
N ASP A 300 -11.95 -16.27 -0.69
CA ASP A 300 -11.00 -17.38 -0.59
C ASP A 300 -9.57 -16.97 -0.95
N VAL A 301 -9.40 -16.03 -1.89
CA VAL A 301 -8.11 -15.58 -2.41
C VAL A 301 -8.15 -14.08 -2.67
N VAL A 302 -7.05 -13.37 -2.41
CA VAL A 302 -6.90 -11.98 -2.85
C VAL A 302 -6.11 -11.88 -4.14
N MET A 303 -6.57 -11.03 -5.06
CA MET A 303 -5.94 -10.75 -6.34
C MET A 303 -5.19 -9.41 -6.28
N LEU A 304 -3.89 -9.43 -6.58
CA LEU A 304 -3.01 -8.27 -6.50
C LEU A 304 -2.24 -8.05 -7.82
N PRO A 305 -2.93 -7.66 -8.91
CA PRO A 305 -2.34 -7.56 -10.26
C PRO A 305 -1.53 -6.27 -10.45
N TYR A 306 -0.81 -5.85 -9.42
CA TYR A 306 -0.10 -4.58 -9.38
C TYR A 306 0.94 -4.46 -10.50
N LYS A 307 1.07 -3.26 -11.06
CA LYS A 307 2.13 -2.93 -12.04
C LYS A 307 3.46 -2.69 -11.34
N ILE A 308 3.39 -2.07 -10.17
CA ILE A 308 4.51 -1.79 -9.28
C ILE A 308 4.02 -1.79 -7.83
N THR A 309 4.87 -2.17 -6.91
CA THR A 309 4.65 -2.01 -5.48
C THR A 309 5.93 -2.18 -4.69
N SER A 310 6.05 -1.45 -3.60
CA SER A 310 7.05 -1.69 -2.55
C SER A 310 6.42 -2.21 -1.25
N GLY A 311 5.08 -2.22 -1.19
CA GLY A 311 4.33 -2.69 -0.05
C GLY A 311 2.85 -2.84 -0.38
N SER A 312 2.11 -3.63 0.39
CA SER A 312 0.67 -3.82 0.18
C SER A 312 -0.06 -4.10 1.50
N GLY A 313 -0.68 -3.07 2.07
CA GLY A 313 -1.57 -3.24 3.22
C GLY A 313 -2.71 -4.22 2.93
N VAL A 314 -3.24 -4.22 1.69
CA VAL A 314 -4.28 -5.18 1.26
C VAL A 314 -3.80 -6.63 1.34
N MET A 315 -2.54 -6.91 0.98
CA MET A 315 -1.97 -8.25 1.14
C MET A 315 -1.94 -8.66 2.62
N PHE A 316 -1.44 -7.80 3.49
CA PHE A 316 -1.36 -8.09 4.91
C PHE A 316 -2.74 -8.22 5.57
N ASP A 317 -3.70 -7.35 5.22
CA ASP A 317 -5.10 -7.50 5.64
C ASP A 317 -5.67 -8.86 5.21
N SER A 318 -5.40 -9.28 3.97
CA SER A 318 -5.87 -10.57 3.45
C SER A 318 -5.24 -11.75 4.20
N LEU A 319 -3.94 -11.71 4.43
CA LEU A 319 -3.23 -12.74 5.22
C LEU A 319 -3.76 -12.82 6.65
N ALA A 320 -4.08 -11.69 7.29
CA ALA A 320 -4.70 -11.66 8.62
C ALA A 320 -6.09 -12.32 8.63
N HIS A 321 -6.81 -12.27 7.51
CA HIS A 321 -8.10 -12.93 7.30
C HIS A 321 -7.98 -14.35 6.73
N ARG A 322 -6.80 -14.96 6.75
CA ARG A 322 -6.52 -16.35 6.28
C ARG A 322 -6.60 -16.52 4.77
N LEU A 323 -6.50 -15.44 4.01
CA LEU A 323 -6.59 -15.48 2.55
C LEU A 323 -5.18 -15.52 1.93
N PRO A 324 -4.82 -16.57 1.21
CA PRO A 324 -3.64 -16.56 0.36
C PRO A 324 -3.85 -15.57 -0.81
N PHE A 325 -2.77 -15.21 -1.49
CA PHE A 325 -2.81 -14.26 -2.59
C PHE A 325 -2.39 -14.87 -3.94
N VAL A 326 -2.93 -14.29 -5.02
CA VAL A 326 -2.36 -14.36 -6.38
C VAL A 326 -1.94 -12.96 -6.78
N ALA A 327 -0.65 -12.74 -6.98
CA ALA A 327 -0.08 -11.42 -7.21
C ALA A 327 0.77 -11.36 -8.49
N SER A 328 1.02 -10.14 -8.98
CA SER A 328 2.01 -9.94 -10.04
C SER A 328 3.40 -10.38 -9.60
N ASP A 329 4.22 -10.82 -10.56
CA ASP A 329 5.61 -11.23 -10.37
C ASP A 329 6.52 -10.01 -10.05
N LEU A 330 6.32 -9.43 -8.86
CA LEU A 330 7.10 -8.33 -8.30
C LEU A 330 7.91 -8.83 -7.09
N ASP A 331 9.10 -8.31 -6.91
CA ASP A 331 10.04 -8.81 -5.90
C ASP A 331 9.49 -8.73 -4.47
N PHE A 332 8.68 -7.72 -4.17
CA PHE A 332 7.96 -7.65 -2.90
C PHE A 332 7.04 -8.86 -2.68
N PHE A 333 6.24 -9.25 -3.67
CA PHE A 333 5.33 -10.38 -3.53
C PHE A 333 6.05 -11.74 -3.57
N LYS A 334 7.17 -11.84 -4.29
CA LYS A 334 7.99 -13.06 -4.32
C LYS A 334 8.47 -13.46 -2.93
N GLU A 335 8.93 -12.49 -2.11
CA GLU A 335 9.35 -12.75 -0.74
C GLU A 335 8.29 -13.52 0.05
N PHE A 336 7.03 -13.11 -0.06
CA PHE A 336 5.92 -13.76 0.65
C PHE A 336 5.41 -15.04 -0.03
N ALA A 337 5.53 -15.13 -1.36
CA ALA A 337 5.22 -16.36 -2.11
C ALA A 337 6.21 -17.49 -1.78
N GLU A 338 7.49 -17.18 -1.58
CA GLU A 338 8.52 -18.14 -1.13
C GLU A 338 8.23 -18.70 0.27
N MET A 339 7.49 -17.96 1.10
CA MET A 339 6.99 -18.43 2.41
C MET A 339 5.72 -19.31 2.27
N GLY A 340 5.24 -19.55 1.05
CA GLY A 340 4.02 -20.32 0.80
C GLY A 340 2.72 -19.57 1.10
N LEU A 341 2.73 -18.23 1.11
CA LEU A 341 1.56 -17.41 1.45
C LEU A 341 0.69 -17.08 0.23
N GLY A 342 1.15 -17.43 -0.97
CA GLY A 342 0.45 -17.19 -2.23
C GLY A 342 1.29 -17.57 -3.43
N ILE A 343 0.84 -17.17 -4.60
CA ILE A 343 1.51 -17.43 -5.89
C ILE A 343 1.74 -16.10 -6.62
N THR A 344 2.92 -15.95 -7.23
CA THR A 344 3.17 -14.86 -8.18
C THR A 344 3.01 -15.32 -9.62
N ALA A 345 2.48 -14.46 -10.47
CA ALA A 345 2.22 -14.72 -11.87
C ALA A 345 2.70 -13.56 -12.74
N LYS A 346 3.08 -13.84 -14.00
CA LYS A 346 3.27 -12.79 -15.01
C LYS A 346 2.01 -11.95 -15.10
N ARG A 347 2.17 -10.64 -15.30
CA ARG A 347 1.04 -9.72 -15.32
C ARG A 347 0.30 -9.79 -16.66
N ASP A 348 -0.33 -10.90 -16.91
CA ASP A 348 -1.26 -11.14 -18.01
C ASP A 348 -2.44 -12.02 -17.57
N PRO A 349 -3.61 -11.94 -18.27
CA PRO A 349 -4.82 -12.66 -17.86
C PRO A 349 -4.65 -14.17 -17.79
N MET A 350 -3.92 -14.79 -18.72
CA MET A 350 -3.74 -16.24 -18.77
C MET A 350 -2.90 -16.75 -17.61
N SER A 351 -1.81 -16.05 -17.29
CA SER A 351 -0.93 -16.39 -16.16
C SER A 351 -1.67 -16.30 -14.82
N PHE A 352 -2.53 -15.28 -14.64
CA PHE A 352 -3.37 -15.16 -13.44
C PHE A 352 -4.43 -16.26 -13.36
N ALA A 353 -5.09 -16.61 -14.46
CA ALA A 353 -6.04 -17.73 -14.50
C ALA A 353 -5.37 -19.08 -14.17
N LYS A 354 -4.13 -19.29 -14.65
CA LYS A 354 -3.34 -20.47 -14.31
C LYS A 354 -2.98 -20.50 -12.82
N ALA A 355 -2.51 -19.38 -12.27
CA ALA A 355 -2.14 -19.28 -10.85
C ALA A 355 -3.35 -19.51 -9.92
N LEU A 356 -4.55 -19.05 -10.30
CA LEU A 356 -5.78 -19.34 -9.55
C LEU A 356 -6.10 -20.83 -9.53
N ARG A 357 -5.95 -21.55 -10.66
CA ARG A 357 -6.14 -23.02 -10.69
C ARG A 357 -5.14 -23.72 -9.78
N GLU A 358 -3.85 -23.41 -9.93
CA GLU A 358 -2.76 -23.99 -9.14
C GLU A 358 -2.97 -23.77 -7.65
N LEU A 359 -3.37 -22.55 -7.25
CA LEU A 359 -3.66 -22.22 -5.86
C LEU A 359 -4.87 -23.01 -5.37
N GLY A 360 -5.95 -23.10 -6.17
CA GLY A 360 -7.15 -23.85 -5.83
C GLY A 360 -6.89 -25.35 -5.64
N ASP A 361 -6.09 -25.96 -6.53
CA ASP A 361 -5.70 -27.37 -6.44
C ASP A 361 -4.89 -27.70 -5.17
N SER A 362 -4.23 -26.68 -4.58
CA SER A 362 -3.39 -26.79 -3.39
C SER A 362 -3.85 -25.88 -2.24
N TYR A 363 -5.11 -25.50 -2.20
CA TYR A 363 -5.65 -24.46 -1.30
C TYR A 363 -5.31 -24.70 0.17
N ASP A 364 -5.49 -25.92 0.66
CA ASP A 364 -5.24 -26.28 2.07
C ASP A 364 -3.78 -26.02 2.48
N LYS A 365 -2.83 -26.27 1.57
CA LYS A 365 -1.41 -26.01 1.80
C LYS A 365 -1.16 -24.51 2.02
N TYR A 366 -1.69 -23.66 1.14
CA TYR A 366 -1.53 -22.21 1.26
C TYR A 366 -2.27 -21.64 2.47
N SER A 367 -3.51 -22.10 2.71
CA SER A 367 -4.30 -21.68 3.86
C SER A 367 -3.60 -22.02 5.20
N LYS A 368 -2.99 -23.21 5.31
CA LYS A 368 -2.20 -23.60 6.50
C LYS A 368 -0.96 -22.72 6.69
N SER A 369 -0.25 -22.39 5.62
CA SER A 369 0.92 -21.49 5.68
C SER A 369 0.51 -20.09 6.14
N VAL A 370 -0.60 -19.56 5.61
CA VAL A 370 -1.16 -18.26 6.01
C VAL A 370 -1.60 -18.28 7.48
N ASP A 371 -2.24 -19.36 7.95
CA ASP A 371 -2.64 -19.52 9.35
C ASP A 371 -1.46 -19.45 10.32
N ASN A 372 -0.35 -20.04 9.96
CA ASN A 372 0.88 -19.99 10.75
C ASN A 372 1.49 -18.57 10.73
N PHE A 373 1.48 -17.91 9.56
CA PHE A 373 2.11 -16.61 9.39
C PHE A 373 1.32 -15.47 10.05
N LYS A 374 -0.01 -15.49 10.01
CA LYS A 374 -0.86 -14.36 10.47
C LYS A 374 -0.61 -13.93 11.91
N GLN A 375 -0.09 -14.83 12.77
CA GLN A 375 0.24 -14.48 14.17
C GLN A 375 1.31 -13.37 14.24
N GLN A 376 2.20 -13.29 13.24
CA GLN A 376 3.22 -12.27 13.14
C GLN A 376 2.66 -10.89 12.73
N LEU A 377 1.41 -10.86 12.27
CA LEU A 377 0.72 -9.62 11.85
C LEU A 377 -0.11 -9.00 12.97
N ARG A 378 -0.33 -9.71 14.06
CA ARG A 378 -1.14 -9.22 15.19
C ARG A 378 -0.51 -7.96 15.78
N TRP A 379 -1.35 -7.01 16.12
CA TRP A 379 -0.87 -5.73 16.65
C TRP A 379 -0.13 -5.88 17.99
N ASP A 380 -0.51 -6.83 18.86
CA ASP A 380 0.21 -7.12 20.09
C ASP A 380 1.63 -7.71 19.85
N PHE A 381 1.84 -8.37 18.72
CA PHE A 381 3.16 -8.85 18.29
C PHE A 381 3.96 -7.73 17.62
N VAL A 382 3.33 -6.96 16.72
CA VAL A 382 3.96 -5.87 15.98
C VAL A 382 4.43 -4.75 16.90
N THR A 383 3.60 -4.33 17.89
CA THR A 383 3.96 -3.26 18.83
C THR A 383 5.16 -3.59 19.71
N LYS A 384 5.40 -4.86 20.01
CA LYS A 384 6.59 -5.29 20.77
C LYS A 384 7.89 -5.15 19.98
N GLN A 385 7.80 -5.05 18.65
CA GLN A 385 8.95 -4.90 17.76
C GLN A 385 9.21 -3.43 17.41
N HIS A 386 8.20 -2.57 17.55
CA HIS A 386 8.29 -1.12 17.40
C HIS A 386 8.85 -0.46 18.66
#